data_9d60fad8066cb17e8c9129817db629e3
#
_entry.id   9d60fad8066cb17e8c9129817db629e3
#
_cell.length_a   1.000
_cell.length_b   1.000
_cell.length_c   1.000
_cell.angle_alpha   90.00
_cell.angle_beta   90.00
_cell.angle_gamma   90.00
#
_symmetry.space_group_name_H-M   'P 1'
#
loop_
_entity.id
_entity.type
_entity.pdbx_description
1 polymer ?
#
loop_
_entity_poly.entity_id
_entity_poly.type
_entity_poly.pdbx_seq_one_letter_code
_entity_poly.pdbx_strand_id
1 'polypeptide(L)'
;MSNTITKFFASFLAYGVANKKKRFSAIGRFSEGLAPVKGKIQWGYINKGYDVVIPLMYERAFSFKEGLGMVVLNSQYGFIDHTGQIRIPFKYAAAHSFEQECARVCHDGLWGLIDRQG
;
A
#
# COMPACT_ATOMS: atom_id res chain seq x y z
N MET A 1 -0.38 4.31 41.76
CA MET A 1 -1.28 3.17 41.55
C MET A 1 -1.76 3.09 40.13
N SER A 2 -2.50 4.12 39.65
CA SER A 2 -2.94 4.15 38.28
C SER A 2 -1.79 4.10 37.26
N ASN A 3 -0.60 4.66 37.63
CA ASN A 3 0.57 4.68 36.74
C ASN A 3 1.11 3.30 36.43
N THR A 4 1.06 2.35 37.39
CA THR A 4 1.57 1.00 37.16
C THR A 4 0.69 0.25 36.15
N ILE A 5 -0.64 0.37 36.29
CA ILE A 5 -1.60 -0.25 35.38
C ILE A 5 -1.47 0.38 33.99
N THR A 6 -1.38 1.70 33.91
CA THR A 6 -1.21 2.41 32.64
C THR A 6 0.08 1.97 31.91
N LYS A 7 1.19 1.85 32.65
CA LYS A 7 2.45 1.39 32.06
C LYS A 7 2.35 -0.05 31.55
N PHE A 8 1.67 -0.93 32.28
CA PHE A 8 1.48 -2.32 31.86
C PHE A 8 0.72 -2.38 30.53
N PHE A 9 -0.39 -1.66 30.43
CA PHE A 9 -1.17 -1.64 29.19
C PHE A 9 -0.39 -1.04 28.04
N ALA A 10 0.35 0.06 28.25
CA ALA A 10 1.18 0.67 27.23
C ALA A 10 2.24 -0.30 26.71
N SER A 11 2.91 -1.03 27.62
CA SER A 11 3.92 -2.04 27.24
C SER A 11 3.31 -3.19 26.47
N PHE A 12 2.12 -3.65 26.86
CA PHE A 12 1.41 -4.72 26.17
C PHE A 12 1.02 -4.30 24.76
N LEU A 13 0.47 -3.09 24.59
CA LEU A 13 0.10 -2.56 23.28
C LEU A 13 1.33 -2.40 22.38
N ALA A 14 2.43 -1.85 22.93
CA ALA A 14 3.68 -1.70 22.19
C ALA A 14 4.25 -3.05 21.73
N TYR A 15 4.20 -4.06 22.59
CA TYR A 15 4.61 -5.42 22.25
C TYR A 15 3.73 -5.98 21.13
N GLY A 16 2.42 -5.78 21.21
CA GLY A 16 1.49 -6.24 20.18
C GLY A 16 1.77 -5.62 18.81
N VAL A 17 2.01 -4.31 18.76
CA VAL A 17 2.37 -3.60 17.54
C VAL A 17 3.70 -4.09 16.99
N ALA A 18 4.74 -4.21 17.84
CA ALA A 18 6.04 -4.71 17.42
C ALA A 18 5.95 -6.14 16.87
N ASN A 19 5.12 -7.00 17.47
CA ASN A 19 4.91 -8.34 17.00
C ASN A 19 4.20 -8.36 15.64
N LYS A 20 3.24 -7.47 15.41
CA LYS A 20 2.59 -7.32 14.11
C LYS A 20 3.57 -6.93 13.03
N LYS A 21 4.49 -5.97 13.32
CA LYS A 21 5.54 -5.57 12.39
C LYS A 21 6.41 -6.73 11.91
N LYS A 22 6.71 -7.67 12.81
CA LYS A 22 7.58 -8.81 12.51
C LYS A 22 7.00 -9.78 11.48
N ARG A 23 5.72 -9.68 11.17
CA ARG A 23 5.09 -10.53 10.15
C ARG A 23 5.47 -10.13 8.73
N PHE A 24 6.04 -8.94 8.55
CA PHE A 24 6.33 -8.40 7.23
C PHE A 24 7.83 -8.33 7.00
N SER A 25 8.26 -8.74 5.80
CA SER A 25 9.67 -8.65 5.40
C SER A 25 10.05 -7.24 4.97
N ALA A 26 9.07 -6.42 4.60
CA ALA A 26 9.27 -5.01 4.25
C ALA A 26 8.01 -4.21 4.56
N ILE A 27 8.20 -2.97 5.00
CA ILE A 27 7.11 -2.04 5.28
C ILE A 27 7.51 -0.72 4.63
N GLY A 28 6.67 -0.23 3.72
CA GLY A 28 6.89 1.05 3.06
C GLY A 28 6.40 2.22 3.91
N ARG A 29 6.40 3.40 3.32
CA ARG A 29 5.96 4.62 3.99
C ARG A 29 4.45 4.68 4.08
N PHE A 30 3.95 5.15 5.21
CA PHE A 30 2.53 5.48 5.34
C PHE A 30 2.21 6.70 4.49
N SER A 31 1.13 6.61 3.74
CA SER A 31 0.55 7.70 2.99
C SER A 31 -0.93 7.49 2.95
N GLU A 32 -1.70 8.51 3.26
CA GLU A 32 -3.17 8.44 3.29
C GLU A 32 -3.69 7.35 4.23
N GLY A 33 -2.97 7.12 5.33
CA GLY A 33 -3.34 6.15 6.36
C GLY A 33 -2.98 4.71 6.05
N LEU A 34 -2.36 4.43 4.91
CA LEU A 34 -1.98 3.09 4.48
C LEU A 34 -0.50 3.02 4.14
N ALA A 35 0.11 1.85 4.40
CA ALA A 35 1.49 1.59 4.01
C ALA A 35 1.56 0.29 3.22
N PRO A 36 2.32 0.25 2.13
CA PRO A 36 2.55 -1.01 1.44
C PRO A 36 3.44 -1.91 2.30
N VAL A 37 3.09 -3.19 2.35
CA VAL A 37 3.85 -4.17 3.12
C VAL A 37 4.06 -5.41 2.27
N LYS A 38 5.20 -6.05 2.49
CA LYS A 38 5.53 -7.31 1.85
C LYS A 38 5.50 -8.42 2.91
N GLY A 39 4.80 -9.50 2.59
CA GLY A 39 4.88 -10.72 3.36
C GLY A 39 6.16 -11.48 2.98
N LYS A 40 6.04 -12.75 2.59
CA LYS A 40 7.22 -13.49 2.09
C LYS A 40 7.58 -13.06 0.68
N ILE A 41 6.59 -12.97 -0.22
CA ILE A 41 6.81 -12.64 -1.63
C ILE A 41 5.81 -11.63 -2.19
N GLN A 42 4.65 -11.46 -1.59
CA GLN A 42 3.57 -10.62 -2.12
C GLN A 42 3.34 -9.39 -1.26
N TRP A 43 2.87 -8.33 -1.92
CA TRP A 43 2.61 -7.05 -1.31
C TRP A 43 1.13 -6.81 -1.13
N GLY A 44 0.79 -6.07 -0.09
CA GLY A 44 -0.54 -5.55 0.19
C GLY A 44 -0.40 -4.28 1.02
N TYR A 45 -1.41 -3.94 1.80
CA TYR A 45 -1.40 -2.70 2.59
C TYR A 45 -1.89 -2.94 4.01
N ILE A 46 -1.27 -2.22 4.93
CA ILE A 46 -1.67 -2.18 6.34
C ILE A 46 -2.16 -0.78 6.70
N ASN A 47 -3.01 -0.71 7.73
CA ASN A 47 -3.38 0.55 8.35
C ASN A 47 -2.36 0.92 9.44
N LYS A 48 -2.59 2.04 10.14
CA LYS A 48 -1.68 2.51 11.20
C LYS A 48 -1.63 1.59 12.41
N GLY A 49 -2.61 0.71 12.57
CA GLY A 49 -2.61 -0.32 13.61
C GLY A 49 -1.86 -1.58 13.20
N TYR A 50 -1.24 -1.58 12.01
CA TYR A 50 -0.52 -2.71 11.43
C TYR A 50 -1.43 -3.91 11.13
N ASP A 51 -2.69 -3.65 10.85
CA ASP A 51 -3.63 -4.68 10.38
C ASP A 51 -3.66 -4.66 8.86
N VAL A 52 -3.66 -5.83 8.25
CA VAL A 52 -3.77 -5.95 6.79
C VAL A 52 -5.18 -5.56 6.38
N VAL A 53 -5.30 -4.51 5.57
CA VAL A 53 -6.60 -4.02 5.08
C VAL A 53 -6.77 -4.25 3.57
N ILE A 54 -5.67 -4.40 2.84
CA ILE A 54 -5.69 -4.82 1.44
C ILE A 54 -4.79 -6.05 1.34
N PRO A 55 -5.32 -7.20 0.86
CA PRO A 55 -4.61 -8.48 0.91
C PRO A 55 -3.24 -8.48 0.26
N LEU A 56 -2.34 -9.34 0.76
CA LEU A 56 -1.00 -9.54 0.22
C LEU A 56 -1.11 -10.39 -1.04
N MET A 57 -1.35 -9.75 -2.16
CA MET A 57 -1.60 -10.44 -3.43
C MET A 57 -0.86 -9.84 -4.63
N TYR A 58 -0.23 -8.69 -4.45
CA TYR A 58 0.40 -7.99 -5.56
C TYR A 58 1.90 -8.32 -5.64
N GLU A 59 2.45 -8.30 -6.84
CA GLU A 59 3.88 -8.47 -7.06
C GLU A 59 4.66 -7.29 -6.51
N ARG A 60 4.08 -6.09 -6.59
CA ARG A 60 4.63 -4.86 -6.02
C ARG A 60 3.48 -3.94 -5.63
N ALA A 61 3.72 -3.09 -4.64
CA ALA A 61 2.75 -2.09 -4.20
C ALA A 61 3.49 -0.83 -3.77
N PHE A 62 2.91 0.31 -4.07
CA PHE A 62 3.51 1.62 -3.81
C PHE A 62 2.59 2.45 -2.92
N SER A 63 3.13 3.46 -2.26
CA SER A 63 2.36 4.31 -1.37
C SER A 63 1.22 5.02 -2.12
N PHE A 64 0.09 5.17 -1.45
CA PHE A 64 -1.07 5.86 -2.01
C PHE A 64 -0.75 7.31 -2.30
N LYS A 65 -1.20 7.80 -3.45
CA LYS A 65 -1.10 9.18 -3.88
C LYS A 65 -2.42 9.57 -4.53
N GLU A 66 -3.00 10.68 -4.07
CA GLU A 66 -4.26 11.22 -4.62
C GLU A 66 -5.38 10.19 -4.67
N GLY A 67 -5.48 9.38 -3.61
CA GLY A 67 -6.53 8.38 -3.45
C GLY A 67 -6.29 7.08 -4.19
N LEU A 68 -5.18 6.94 -4.92
CA LEU A 68 -4.89 5.75 -5.72
C LEU A 68 -3.53 5.15 -5.35
N GLY A 69 -3.51 3.83 -5.20
CA GLY A 69 -2.30 3.05 -4.95
C GLY A 69 -1.88 2.33 -6.23
N MET A 70 -0.67 2.58 -6.68
CA MET A 70 -0.11 1.87 -7.82
C MET A 70 0.31 0.48 -7.39
N VAL A 71 -0.14 -0.54 -8.10
CA VAL A 71 0.16 -1.95 -7.79
C VAL A 71 0.49 -2.70 -9.08
N VAL A 72 1.23 -3.80 -8.93
CA VAL A 72 1.65 -4.62 -10.07
C VAL A 72 1.10 -6.03 -9.88
N LEU A 73 0.51 -6.56 -10.94
CA LEU A 73 -0.01 -7.92 -10.99
C LEU A 73 0.21 -8.47 -12.40
N ASN A 74 0.74 -9.70 -12.49
CA ASN A 74 1.10 -10.32 -13.76
C ASN A 74 1.98 -9.42 -14.64
N SER A 75 2.96 -8.77 -13.97
CA SER A 75 3.92 -7.85 -14.61
C SER A 75 3.30 -6.61 -15.22
N GLN A 76 2.04 -6.30 -14.88
CA GLN A 76 1.34 -5.11 -15.39
C GLN A 76 0.95 -4.20 -14.23
N TYR A 77 1.01 -2.90 -14.49
CA TYR A 77 0.68 -1.86 -13.52
C TYR A 77 -0.78 -1.46 -13.62
N GLY A 78 -1.40 -1.27 -12.48
CA GLY A 78 -2.75 -0.76 -12.36
C GLY A 78 -2.86 0.06 -11.09
N PHE A 79 -4.05 0.57 -10.80
CA PHE A 79 -4.29 1.42 -9.63
C PHE A 79 -5.54 0.97 -8.89
N ILE A 80 -5.44 0.96 -7.57
CA ILE A 80 -6.54 0.58 -6.68
C ILE A 80 -6.88 1.75 -5.75
N ASP A 81 -8.09 1.76 -5.20
CA ASP A 81 -8.48 2.73 -4.18
C ASP A 81 -8.16 2.19 -2.77
N HIS A 82 -8.51 2.96 -1.74
CA HIS A 82 -8.23 2.60 -0.35
C HIS A 82 -8.95 1.33 0.12
N THR A 83 -9.97 0.88 -0.60
CA THR A 83 -10.69 -0.35 -0.28
C THR A 83 -10.13 -1.57 -1.01
N GLY A 84 -9.14 -1.36 -1.89
CA GLY A 84 -8.57 -2.42 -2.71
C GLY A 84 -9.31 -2.64 -4.02
N GLN A 85 -10.33 -1.82 -4.34
CA GLN A 85 -11.06 -1.94 -5.59
C GLN A 85 -10.21 -1.41 -6.75
N ILE A 86 -10.17 -2.15 -7.85
CA ILE A 86 -9.44 -1.74 -9.06
C ILE A 86 -10.15 -0.54 -9.68
N ARG A 87 -9.43 0.57 -9.83
CA ARG A 87 -9.94 1.78 -10.43
C ARG A 87 -9.37 2.00 -11.83
N ILE A 88 -8.14 1.59 -12.06
CA ILE A 88 -7.48 1.65 -13.36
C ILE A 88 -6.90 0.27 -13.62
N PRO A 89 -7.33 -0.42 -14.70
CA PRO A 89 -6.96 -1.81 -14.95
C PRO A 89 -5.45 -2.06 -15.10
N PHE A 90 -5.05 -3.29 -14.84
CA PHE A 90 -3.67 -3.75 -15.00
C PHE A 90 -3.36 -3.96 -16.48
N LYS A 91 -2.91 -2.92 -17.14
CA LYS A 91 -2.62 -2.98 -18.57
C LYS A 91 -1.34 -2.25 -18.97
N TYR A 92 -0.69 -1.56 -18.04
CA TYR A 92 0.49 -0.76 -18.36
C TYR A 92 1.76 -1.53 -18.08
N ALA A 93 2.71 -1.46 -19.00
CA ALA A 93 4.03 -2.10 -18.85
C ALA A 93 4.87 -1.39 -17.78
N ALA A 94 4.62 -0.09 -17.56
CA ALA A 94 5.27 0.70 -16.54
C ALA A 94 4.37 1.88 -16.19
N ALA A 95 4.53 2.42 -14.99
CA ALA A 95 3.74 3.55 -14.53
C ALA A 95 4.45 4.29 -13.41
N HIS A 96 4.03 5.51 -13.16
CA HIS A 96 4.41 6.30 -11.99
C HIS A 96 3.16 6.63 -11.19
N SER A 97 3.32 6.88 -9.90
CA SER A 97 2.21 7.27 -9.04
C SER A 97 1.60 8.60 -9.50
N PHE A 98 0.35 8.83 -9.11
CA PHE A 98 -0.33 10.08 -9.44
C PHE A 98 0.34 11.27 -8.78
N GLU A 99 0.43 12.35 -9.54
CA GLU A 99 0.95 13.63 -9.09
C GLU A 99 0.23 14.71 -9.89
N GLN A 100 -0.32 15.72 -9.22
CA GLN A 100 -1.07 16.79 -9.86
C GLN A 100 -2.17 16.25 -10.80
N GLU A 101 -2.92 15.27 -10.29
CA GLU A 101 -4.08 14.66 -10.94
C GLU A 101 -3.77 13.84 -12.20
N CYS A 102 -2.49 13.61 -12.48
CA CYS A 102 -2.05 12.82 -13.64
C CYS A 102 -1.05 11.75 -13.22
N ALA A 103 -0.97 10.69 -14.01
CA ALA A 103 0.08 9.69 -13.87
C ALA A 103 0.68 9.39 -15.24
N ARG A 104 2.01 9.22 -15.25
CA ARG A 104 2.70 8.77 -16.46
C ARG A 104 2.61 7.27 -16.55
N VAL A 105 2.22 6.76 -17.71
CA VAL A 105 2.09 5.33 -17.95
C VAL A 105 2.68 4.95 -19.29
N CYS A 106 3.15 3.72 -19.41
CA CYS A 106 3.65 3.16 -20.65
C CYS A 106 2.71 2.07 -21.13
N HIS A 107 2.19 2.24 -22.35
CA HIS A 107 1.30 1.28 -22.96
C HIS A 107 1.74 1.04 -24.40
N ASP A 108 1.93 -0.25 -24.77
CA ASP A 108 2.42 -0.63 -26.09
C ASP A 108 3.70 0.11 -26.50
N GLY A 109 4.61 0.26 -25.55
CA GLY A 109 5.91 0.92 -25.80
C GLY A 109 5.87 2.44 -25.84
N LEU A 110 4.70 3.05 -25.65
CA LEU A 110 4.54 4.49 -25.68
C LEU A 110 4.19 5.04 -24.29
N TRP A 111 4.89 6.10 -23.88
CA TRP A 111 4.60 6.83 -22.66
C TRP A 111 3.56 7.91 -22.91
N GLY A 112 2.64 8.04 -21.98
CA GLY A 112 1.60 9.05 -22.02
C GLY A 112 1.12 9.41 -20.63
N LEU A 113 0.12 10.26 -20.55
CA LEU A 113 -0.48 10.69 -19.30
C LEU A 113 -1.92 10.17 -19.24
N ILE A 114 -2.31 9.74 -18.04
CA ILE A 114 -3.71 9.41 -17.75
C ILE A 114 -4.17 10.29 -16.58
N ASP A 115 -5.47 10.53 -16.52
CA ASP A 115 -6.09 11.14 -15.35
C ASP A 115 -6.55 10.04 -14.40
N ARG A 116 -7.24 10.41 -13.30
CA ARG A 116 -7.67 9.45 -12.28
C ARG A 116 -8.77 8.50 -12.76
N GLN A 117 -9.31 8.71 -13.95
CA GLN A 117 -10.28 7.83 -14.57
C GLN A 117 -9.62 6.79 -15.49
N GLY A 118 -8.36 6.99 -15.84
CA GLY A 118 -7.59 6.07 -16.68
C GLY A 118 -7.43 6.48 -18.12
#